data_47b937de9d95e04a707fc221b14fb686
#
_entry.id   47b937de9d95e04a707fc221b14fb686
#
_cell.length_a   1.000
_cell.length_b   1.000
_cell.length_c   1.000
_cell.angle_alpha   90.00
_cell.angle_beta   90.00
_cell.angle_gamma   90.00
#
_symmetry.space_group_name_H-M   'P 1'
#
loop_
_entity.id
_entity.type
_entity.pdbx_description
1 polymer ?
#
loop_
_entity_poly.entity_id
_entity_poly.type
_entity_poly.pdbx_seq_one_letter_code
_entity_poly.pdbx_strand_id
1 'polypeptide(L)'
;MDFSCYHCNTVTKLDVKIEVSYFSCPNCATIYSRNDFNDFVFKERHKKVQYNNAFSIGQKAEFHGSVYTIIGFLVKSGDYNIRWIEYVLQNDKEEFLYLSESSGNFILLEQIEFEKKVGNHPLTVDYLDKTYDRFDYSYPKLDYTAGFFDFNVLNKIELIEYINPPFILSFEKFGKEQTAFYGKHISRSAVKKAFNTSAIPSKSESRTLWPFRFIGIRPEEPLLG
;
A
#
# COMPACT_ATOMS: atom_id res chain seq x y z
N MET A 1 -10.47 5.76 17.49
CA MET A 1 -11.80 5.24 17.15
C MET A 1 -11.96 3.82 17.67
N ASP A 2 -13.15 3.47 18.19
CA ASP A 2 -13.48 2.10 18.63
C ASP A 2 -14.60 1.60 17.73
N PHE A 3 -14.39 0.48 17.05
CA PHE A 3 -15.40 -0.13 16.19
C PHE A 3 -15.67 -1.58 16.60
N SER A 4 -16.94 -1.90 16.87
CA SER A 4 -17.39 -3.26 17.12
C SER A 4 -17.97 -3.85 15.82
N CYS A 5 -17.36 -4.90 15.32
CA CYS A 5 -17.81 -5.56 14.10
C CYS A 5 -19.20 -6.19 14.31
N TYR A 6 -20.21 -5.75 13.57
CA TYR A 6 -21.59 -6.26 13.70
C TYR A 6 -21.75 -7.73 13.32
N HIS A 7 -20.76 -8.30 12.61
CA HIS A 7 -20.81 -9.71 12.20
C HIS A 7 -20.18 -10.67 13.23
N CYS A 8 -19.06 -10.28 13.86
CA CYS A 8 -18.33 -11.19 14.75
C CYS A 8 -18.06 -10.61 16.15
N ASN A 9 -18.59 -9.44 16.45
CA ASN A 9 -18.50 -8.73 17.73
C ASN A 9 -17.04 -8.41 18.17
N THR A 10 -16.05 -8.59 17.29
CA THR A 10 -14.66 -8.19 17.60
C THR A 10 -14.58 -6.68 17.65
N VAL A 11 -14.01 -6.16 18.74
CA VAL A 11 -13.75 -4.74 18.92
C VAL A 11 -12.35 -4.41 18.41
N THR A 12 -12.26 -3.47 17.49
CA THR A 12 -11.00 -2.91 16.99
C THR A 12 -10.85 -1.51 17.54
N LYS A 13 -9.80 -1.29 18.33
CA LYS A 13 -9.50 0.01 18.95
C LYS A 13 -8.23 0.56 18.33
N LEU A 14 -8.32 1.75 17.75
CA LEU A 14 -7.19 2.46 17.19
C LEU A 14 -7.43 3.97 17.22
N ASP A 15 -6.41 4.73 17.60
CA ASP A 15 -6.44 6.18 17.47
C ASP A 15 -6.10 6.58 16.04
N VAL A 16 -7.14 6.73 15.21
CA VAL A 16 -7.02 7.19 13.84
C VAL A 16 -7.42 8.67 13.74
N LYS A 17 -6.68 9.44 12.94
CA LYS A 17 -6.85 10.88 12.75
C LYS A 17 -7.52 11.23 11.41
N ILE A 18 -8.28 10.28 10.86
CA ILE A 18 -9.03 10.45 9.60
C ILE A 18 -10.53 10.41 9.84
N GLU A 19 -11.26 10.97 8.91
CA GLU A 19 -12.67 10.65 8.73
C GLU A 19 -12.79 9.28 8.08
N VAL A 20 -13.08 8.25 8.89
CA VAL A 20 -13.14 6.87 8.40
C VAL A 20 -14.37 6.68 7.52
N SER A 21 -14.15 6.41 6.24
CA SER A 21 -15.19 6.09 5.25
C SER A 21 -15.41 4.58 5.12
N TYR A 22 -14.36 3.78 5.31
CA TYR A 22 -14.42 2.32 5.25
C TYR A 22 -13.72 1.69 6.45
N PHE A 23 -14.33 0.60 6.94
CA PHE A 23 -13.73 -0.27 7.95
C PHE A 23 -13.77 -1.72 7.48
N SER A 24 -12.66 -2.42 7.59
CA SER A 24 -12.59 -3.85 7.37
C SER A 24 -12.16 -4.57 8.64
N CYS A 25 -12.97 -5.52 9.09
CA CYS A 25 -12.74 -6.24 10.33
C CYS A 25 -11.52 -7.17 10.21
N PRO A 26 -10.48 -7.00 11.03
CA PRO A 26 -9.28 -7.84 10.96
C PRO A 26 -9.54 -9.30 11.37
N ASN A 27 -10.66 -9.57 12.07
CA ASN A 27 -10.99 -10.92 12.51
C ASN A 27 -11.80 -11.71 11.46
N CYS A 28 -12.82 -11.11 10.84
CA CYS A 28 -13.74 -11.85 9.97
C CYS A 28 -13.78 -11.36 8.51
N ALA A 29 -12.96 -10.35 8.17
CA ALA A 29 -12.86 -9.78 6.82
C ALA A 29 -14.19 -9.18 6.27
N THR A 30 -15.08 -8.79 7.16
CA THR A 30 -16.30 -8.07 6.78
C THR A 30 -15.98 -6.60 6.58
N ILE A 31 -16.39 -6.06 5.44
CA ILE A 31 -16.16 -4.67 5.02
C ILE A 31 -17.44 -3.88 5.22
N TYR A 32 -17.29 -2.72 5.83
CA TYR A 32 -18.34 -1.74 6.05
C TYR A 32 -17.95 -0.42 5.40
N SER A 33 -18.91 0.31 4.89
CA SER A 33 -18.75 1.71 4.52
C SER A 33 -19.63 2.60 5.37
N ARG A 34 -19.20 3.84 5.59
CA ARG A 34 -20.01 4.87 6.20
C ARG A 34 -21.06 5.35 5.19
N ASN A 35 -22.31 5.53 5.63
CA ASN A 35 -23.39 6.11 4.84
C ASN A 35 -23.55 7.61 5.13
N ASP A 36 -24.49 8.26 4.46
CA ASP A 36 -24.78 9.70 4.62
C ASP A 36 -25.33 10.06 6.03
N PHE A 37 -25.82 9.07 6.78
CA PHE A 37 -26.27 9.23 8.18
C PHE A 37 -25.16 8.96 9.20
N ASN A 38 -23.92 8.78 8.72
CA ASN A 38 -22.75 8.51 9.55
C ASN A 38 -22.72 7.09 10.18
N ASP A 39 -23.57 6.18 9.72
CA ASP A 39 -23.62 4.80 10.15
C ASP A 39 -22.74 3.91 9.27
N PHE A 40 -22.14 2.87 9.86
CA PHE A 40 -21.43 1.85 9.11
C PHE A 40 -22.40 0.78 8.61
N VAL A 41 -22.49 0.62 7.30
CA VAL A 41 -23.32 -0.38 6.62
C VAL A 41 -22.48 -1.46 5.98
N PHE A 42 -22.97 -2.70 6.04
CA PHE A 42 -22.32 -3.85 5.39
C PHE A 42 -22.18 -3.63 3.88
N LYS A 43 -21.02 -3.97 3.34
CA LYS A 43 -20.76 -3.99 1.88
C LYS A 43 -20.52 -5.40 1.38
N GLU A 44 -19.46 -6.03 1.83
CA GLU A 44 -19.13 -7.40 1.46
C GLU A 44 -18.26 -8.07 2.51
N ARG A 45 -17.97 -9.34 2.31
CA ARG A 45 -17.09 -10.12 3.17
C ARG A 45 -16.14 -10.94 2.33
N HIS A 46 -14.86 -10.69 2.51
CA HIS A 46 -13.81 -11.49 1.89
C HIS A 46 -13.63 -12.83 2.61
N LYS A 47 -13.11 -13.83 1.91
CA LYS A 47 -12.62 -15.04 2.58
C LYS A 47 -11.42 -14.66 3.42
N LYS A 48 -11.42 -15.08 4.69
CA LYS A 48 -10.23 -14.93 5.53
C LYS A 48 -9.13 -15.83 4.97
N VAL A 49 -8.12 -15.23 4.37
CA VAL A 49 -6.91 -15.93 3.92
C VAL A 49 -5.80 -15.60 4.90
N GLN A 50 -5.02 -16.62 5.31
CA GLN A 50 -3.82 -16.34 6.08
C GLN A 50 -2.78 -15.70 5.15
N TYR A 51 -2.45 -14.46 5.45
CA TYR A 51 -1.32 -13.76 4.84
C TYR A 51 -0.21 -13.66 5.88
N ASN A 52 1.03 -13.89 5.44
CA ASN A 52 2.21 -13.63 6.26
C ASN A 52 2.45 -12.11 6.33
N ASN A 53 1.59 -11.41 7.06
CA ASN A 53 1.76 -9.99 7.30
C ASN A 53 3.05 -9.79 8.11
N ALA A 54 3.95 -8.97 7.60
CA ALA A 54 5.13 -8.55 8.34
C ALA A 54 4.76 -7.72 9.58
N PHE A 55 3.68 -6.95 9.47
CA PHE A 55 3.29 -5.95 10.44
C PHE A 55 1.80 -6.02 10.76
N SER A 56 1.43 -5.55 11.95
CA SER A 56 0.06 -5.56 12.46
C SER A 56 -0.52 -4.16 12.52
N ILE A 57 -1.86 -4.06 12.43
CA ILE A 57 -2.60 -2.81 12.70
C ILE A 57 -2.26 -2.33 14.11
N GLY A 58 -2.02 -1.03 14.26
CA GLY A 58 -1.58 -0.39 15.51
C GLY A 58 -0.07 -0.43 15.75
N GLN A 59 0.69 -1.19 14.96
CA GLN A 59 2.15 -1.18 15.06
C GLN A 59 2.70 0.15 14.58
N LYS A 60 3.72 0.65 15.28
CA LYS A 60 4.36 1.94 15.00
C LYS A 60 5.67 1.74 14.27
N ALA A 61 5.98 2.72 13.41
CA ALA A 61 7.25 2.80 12.68
C ALA A 61 7.72 4.26 12.64
N GLU A 62 9.03 4.47 12.64
CA GLU A 62 9.64 5.78 12.49
C GLU A 62 10.17 5.95 11.06
N PHE A 63 9.58 6.89 10.31
CA PHE A 63 10.04 7.31 8.99
C PHE A 63 10.19 8.83 8.94
N HIS A 64 11.23 9.32 8.30
CA HIS A 64 11.49 10.76 8.11
C HIS A 64 11.47 11.57 9.43
N GLY A 65 11.86 10.93 10.55
CA GLY A 65 11.86 11.57 11.88
C GLY A 65 10.47 11.71 12.53
N SER A 66 9.43 11.12 11.95
CA SER A 66 8.07 11.08 12.49
C SER A 66 7.63 9.65 12.77
N VAL A 67 6.80 9.49 13.81
CA VAL A 67 6.22 8.18 14.16
C VAL A 67 4.89 8.00 13.45
N TYR A 68 4.78 6.94 12.68
CA TYR A 68 3.58 6.53 11.98
C TYR A 68 2.98 5.27 12.61
N THR A 69 1.67 5.16 12.59
CA THR A 69 0.93 3.99 13.04
C THR A 69 0.25 3.32 11.85
N ILE A 70 0.36 2.01 11.72
CA ILE A 70 -0.40 1.25 10.72
C ILE A 70 -1.88 1.30 11.09
N ILE A 71 -2.69 1.95 10.28
CA ILE A 71 -4.13 2.06 10.47
C ILE A 71 -4.92 1.02 9.69
N GLY A 72 -4.33 0.46 8.65
CA GLY A 72 -4.94 -0.58 7.84
C GLY A 72 -3.94 -1.16 6.84
N PHE A 73 -4.36 -2.21 6.14
CA PHE A 73 -3.61 -2.77 5.02
C PHE A 73 -4.53 -3.42 4.00
N LEU A 74 -4.05 -3.48 2.76
CA LEU A 74 -4.68 -4.14 1.63
C LEU A 74 -3.75 -5.23 1.10
N VAL A 75 -4.31 -6.38 0.78
CA VAL A 75 -3.62 -7.43 0.03
C VAL A 75 -4.19 -7.42 -1.38
N LYS A 76 -3.34 -7.12 -2.32
CA LYS A 76 -3.68 -7.05 -3.74
C LYS A 76 -2.99 -8.17 -4.52
N SER A 77 -3.59 -8.58 -5.61
CA SER A 77 -2.98 -9.48 -6.59
C SER A 77 -3.11 -8.91 -8.00
N GLY A 78 -2.03 -8.99 -8.73
CA GLY A 78 -1.96 -8.65 -10.15
C GLY A 78 -1.90 -9.88 -11.03
N ASP A 79 -1.43 -9.69 -12.27
CA ASP A 79 -1.20 -10.74 -13.23
C ASP A 79 -0.17 -11.76 -12.70
N TYR A 80 -0.20 -12.98 -13.25
CA TYR A 80 0.69 -14.09 -12.86
C TYR A 80 0.66 -14.47 -11.38
N ASN A 81 -0.47 -14.17 -10.65
CA ASN A 81 -0.63 -14.41 -9.21
C ASN A 81 0.43 -13.71 -8.33
N ILE A 82 1.01 -12.63 -8.82
CA ILE A 82 1.87 -11.78 -8.00
C ILE A 82 1.00 -11.11 -6.95
N ARG A 83 1.40 -11.25 -5.68
CA ARG A 83 0.71 -10.64 -4.54
C ARG A 83 1.62 -9.68 -3.81
N TRP A 84 1.02 -8.60 -3.31
CA TRP A 84 1.69 -7.65 -2.45
C TRP A 84 0.74 -7.14 -1.37
N ILE A 85 1.32 -6.57 -0.33
CA ILE A 85 0.60 -5.96 0.79
C ILE A 85 0.93 -4.48 0.79
N GLU A 86 -0.09 -3.65 0.89
CA GLU A 86 0.04 -2.21 1.07
C GLU A 86 -0.42 -1.85 2.47
N TYR A 87 0.50 -1.46 3.33
CA TYR A 87 0.20 -0.93 4.65
C TYR A 87 -0.07 0.57 4.56
N VAL A 88 -1.17 1.01 5.13
CA VAL A 88 -1.53 2.43 5.27
C VAL A 88 -1.06 2.90 6.63
N LEU A 89 -0.17 3.88 6.65
CA LEU A 89 0.44 4.43 7.85
C LEU A 89 0.01 5.89 8.01
N GLN A 90 -0.30 6.28 9.24
CA GLN A 90 -0.68 7.66 9.57
C GLN A 90 0.10 8.15 10.78
N ASN A 91 0.53 9.41 10.78
CA ASN A 91 1.13 10.08 11.93
C ASN A 91 0.14 11.01 12.67
N ASP A 92 0.59 11.61 13.75
CA ASP A 92 -0.23 12.53 14.57
C ASP A 92 -0.56 13.87 13.88
N LYS A 93 0.10 14.16 12.74
CA LYS A 93 -0.17 15.35 11.90
C LYS A 93 -1.11 15.06 10.75
N GLU A 94 -1.73 13.88 10.73
CA GLU A 94 -2.63 13.44 9.66
C GLU A 94 -1.91 13.19 8.31
N GLU A 95 -0.57 13.10 8.32
CA GLU A 95 0.21 12.76 7.14
C GLU A 95 0.20 11.24 6.91
N PHE A 96 0.16 10.84 5.65
CA PHE A 96 0.14 9.43 5.25
C PHE A 96 1.44 8.99 4.61
N LEU A 97 1.80 7.74 4.88
CA LEU A 97 2.75 6.97 4.11
C LEU A 97 2.13 5.61 3.76
N TYR A 98 2.60 5.05 2.67
CA TYR A 98 2.19 3.71 2.25
C TYR A 98 3.45 2.85 2.15
N LEU A 99 3.42 1.69 2.77
CA LEU A 99 4.52 0.73 2.68
C LEU A 99 4.04 -0.48 1.88
N SER A 100 4.53 -0.61 0.66
CA SER A 100 4.27 -1.79 -0.16
C SER A 100 5.31 -2.88 0.14
N GLU A 101 4.85 -4.10 0.34
CA GLU A 101 5.68 -5.29 0.58
C GLU A 101 5.33 -6.38 -0.41
N SER A 102 6.32 -6.87 -1.13
CA SER A 102 6.19 -8.06 -1.97
C SER A 102 7.44 -8.93 -1.87
N SER A 103 7.25 -10.17 -1.46
CA SER A 103 8.34 -11.17 -1.39
C SER A 103 9.57 -10.69 -0.61
N GLY A 104 9.35 -9.89 0.44
CA GLY A 104 10.40 -9.33 1.30
C GLY A 104 11.16 -8.14 0.71
N ASN A 105 10.66 -7.55 -0.38
CA ASN A 105 11.08 -6.25 -0.88
C ASN A 105 10.10 -5.18 -0.42
N PHE A 106 10.59 -3.97 -0.18
CA PHE A 106 9.79 -2.90 0.38
C PHE A 106 9.94 -1.61 -0.41
N ILE A 107 8.81 -0.94 -0.66
CA ILE A 107 8.76 0.40 -1.23
C ILE A 107 7.99 1.28 -0.26
N LEU A 108 8.56 2.41 0.10
CA LEU A 108 7.88 3.46 0.84
C LEU A 108 7.37 4.48 -0.16
N LEU A 109 6.05 4.75 -0.12
CA LEU A 109 5.37 5.65 -1.03
C LEU A 109 4.69 6.77 -0.23
N GLU A 110 4.62 7.93 -0.87
CA GLU A 110 3.83 9.08 -0.44
C GLU A 110 2.92 9.52 -1.57
N GLN A 111 1.74 9.98 -1.24
CA GLN A 111 0.84 10.58 -2.22
C GLN A 111 1.38 11.94 -2.64
N ILE A 112 1.33 12.22 -3.92
CA ILE A 112 1.81 13.47 -4.50
C ILE A 112 0.73 14.15 -5.34
N GLU A 113 0.84 15.46 -5.49
CA GLU A 113 0.11 16.18 -6.53
C GLU A 113 0.81 15.95 -7.87
N PHE A 114 0.06 15.54 -8.87
CA PHE A 114 0.55 15.33 -10.21
C PHE A 114 -0.47 15.89 -11.23
N GLU A 115 -0.15 17.05 -11.81
CA GLU A 115 -1.10 17.81 -12.63
C GLU A 115 -1.48 17.11 -13.93
N LYS A 116 -0.55 16.36 -14.53
CA LYS A 116 -0.78 15.68 -15.80
C LYS A 116 -1.55 14.38 -15.60
N LYS A 117 -2.65 14.23 -16.33
CA LYS A 117 -3.28 12.89 -16.41
C LYS A 117 -2.42 11.99 -17.29
N VAL A 118 -2.07 10.83 -16.74
CA VAL A 118 -1.37 9.77 -17.47
C VAL A 118 -2.40 9.03 -18.32
N GLY A 119 -2.87 9.72 -19.39
CA GLY A 119 -3.76 9.15 -20.40
C GLY A 119 -2.96 8.41 -21.47
N ASN A 120 -3.58 7.41 -22.12
CA ASN A 120 -2.96 6.61 -23.18
C ASN A 120 -1.64 5.91 -22.80
N HIS A 121 -1.36 5.77 -21.53
CA HIS A 121 -0.24 5.00 -20.96
C HIS A 121 1.10 5.29 -21.66
N PRO A 122 1.62 6.53 -21.61
CA PRO A 122 2.86 6.88 -22.29
C PRO A 122 3.99 5.94 -21.87
N LEU A 123 4.99 5.78 -22.72
CA LEU A 123 6.15 4.92 -22.40
C LEU A 123 7.03 5.51 -21.32
N THR A 124 7.01 6.85 -21.17
CA THR A 124 7.81 7.58 -20.20
C THR A 124 7.00 8.70 -19.55
N VAL A 125 7.37 9.06 -18.33
CA VAL A 125 6.84 10.20 -17.58
C VAL A 125 8.00 10.93 -16.90
N ASP A 126 7.99 12.27 -16.97
CA ASP A 126 8.99 13.11 -16.30
C ASP A 126 8.47 13.58 -14.95
N TYR A 127 9.31 13.48 -13.92
CA TYR A 127 9.05 13.98 -12.57
C TYR A 127 10.36 14.28 -11.83
N LEU A 128 10.44 15.43 -11.13
CA LEU A 128 11.63 15.89 -10.38
C LEU A 128 12.92 15.80 -11.23
N ASP A 129 12.89 16.37 -12.43
CA ASP A 129 14.00 16.40 -13.38
C ASP A 129 14.56 15.02 -13.79
N LYS A 130 13.72 13.98 -13.67
CA LYS A 130 14.04 12.61 -14.08
C LYS A 130 12.97 12.06 -14.98
N THR A 131 13.39 11.24 -15.94
CA THR A 131 12.49 10.46 -16.79
C THR A 131 12.31 9.07 -16.18
N TYR A 132 11.07 8.63 -16.08
CA TYR A 132 10.68 7.32 -15.57
C TYR A 132 10.10 6.50 -16.71
N ASP A 133 10.60 5.29 -16.88
CA ASP A 133 10.12 4.34 -17.89
C ASP A 133 8.92 3.56 -17.39
N ARG A 134 7.90 3.34 -18.26
CA ARG A 134 6.74 2.53 -17.88
C ARG A 134 7.18 1.11 -17.58
N PHE A 135 6.87 0.67 -16.37
CA PHE A 135 7.22 -0.64 -15.85
C PHE A 135 6.06 -1.63 -15.94
N ASP A 136 4.90 -1.24 -15.40
CA ASP A 136 3.72 -2.11 -15.35
C ASP A 136 2.43 -1.34 -15.66
N TYR A 137 1.45 -2.11 -16.12
CA TYR A 137 0.08 -1.68 -16.35
C TYR A 137 -0.84 -2.86 -16.08
N SER A 138 -1.67 -2.72 -15.06
CA SER A 138 -2.50 -3.82 -14.57
C SER A 138 -3.81 -3.35 -13.94
N TYR A 139 -4.70 -4.31 -13.68
CA TYR A 139 -5.92 -4.13 -12.91
C TYR A 139 -5.85 -5.00 -11.65
N PRO A 140 -5.23 -4.51 -10.58
CA PRO A 140 -5.06 -5.28 -9.36
C PRO A 140 -6.41 -5.64 -8.74
N LYS A 141 -6.46 -6.87 -8.24
CA LYS A 141 -7.61 -7.38 -7.50
C LYS A 141 -7.35 -7.27 -6.01
N LEU A 142 -8.34 -6.77 -5.26
CA LEU A 142 -8.33 -6.80 -3.82
C LEU A 142 -8.66 -8.24 -3.35
N ASP A 143 -7.70 -8.91 -2.74
CA ASP A 143 -7.87 -10.25 -2.16
C ASP A 143 -8.34 -10.19 -0.71
N TYR A 144 -7.83 -9.19 0.05
CA TYR A 144 -8.14 -9.03 1.47
C TYR A 144 -7.81 -7.60 1.93
N THR A 145 -8.52 -7.13 2.95
CA THR A 145 -8.21 -5.87 3.62
C THR A 145 -8.57 -5.93 5.08
N ALA A 146 -7.91 -5.13 5.91
CA ALA A 146 -8.23 -4.96 7.33
C ALA A 146 -7.84 -3.57 7.81
N GLY A 147 -8.62 -2.99 8.72
CA GLY A 147 -8.35 -1.69 9.33
C GLY A 147 -9.30 -0.58 8.90
N PHE A 148 -8.83 0.65 9.01
CA PHE A 148 -9.60 1.87 8.80
C PHE A 148 -9.06 2.64 7.58
N PHE A 149 -9.97 3.17 6.76
CA PHE A 149 -9.65 3.86 5.52
C PHE A 149 -10.55 5.07 5.31
N ASP A 150 -10.02 6.12 4.73
CA ASP A 150 -10.74 7.33 4.28
C ASP A 150 -11.16 7.24 2.80
N PHE A 151 -10.80 6.16 2.11
CA PHE A 151 -11.10 5.90 0.71
C PHE A 151 -11.86 4.59 0.50
N ASN A 152 -12.49 4.45 -0.67
CA ASN A 152 -13.22 3.24 -1.04
C ASN A 152 -12.27 2.11 -1.44
N VAL A 153 -12.04 1.17 -0.52
CA VAL A 153 -11.17 0.01 -0.71
C VAL A 153 -11.68 -0.98 -1.78
N LEU A 154 -12.94 -0.88 -2.18
CA LEU A 154 -13.59 -1.76 -3.17
C LEU A 154 -13.51 -1.22 -4.60
N ASN A 155 -12.95 -0.03 -4.80
CA ASN A 155 -12.77 0.52 -6.13
C ASN A 155 -11.88 -0.40 -6.98
N LYS A 156 -12.37 -0.70 -8.18
CA LYS A 156 -11.55 -1.37 -9.20
C LYS A 156 -10.67 -0.34 -9.87
N ILE A 157 -9.41 -0.33 -9.49
CA ILE A 157 -8.44 0.62 -9.99
C ILE A 157 -7.71 0.07 -11.22
N GLU A 158 -7.28 0.97 -12.07
CA GLU A 158 -6.25 0.77 -13.08
C GLU A 158 -4.93 1.27 -12.49
N LEU A 159 -3.93 0.42 -12.42
CA LEU A 159 -2.61 0.72 -11.88
C LEU A 159 -1.61 0.87 -13.02
N ILE A 160 -0.87 1.98 -13.01
CA ILE A 160 0.21 2.23 -13.98
C ILE A 160 1.45 2.60 -13.18
N GLU A 161 2.53 1.88 -13.41
CA GLU A 161 3.79 2.09 -12.70
C GLU A 161 4.91 2.48 -13.66
N TYR A 162 5.71 3.46 -13.25
CA TYR A 162 6.89 3.95 -13.94
C TYR A 162 8.09 3.91 -13.00
N ILE A 163 9.26 3.56 -13.50
CA ILE A 163 10.46 3.41 -12.69
C ILE A 163 11.63 4.23 -13.22
N ASN A 164 12.40 4.76 -12.28
CA ASN A 164 13.77 5.22 -12.44
C ASN A 164 14.51 4.83 -11.15
N PRO A 165 15.10 3.64 -11.09
CA PRO A 165 15.59 3.07 -9.84
C PRO A 165 16.53 3.99 -9.06
N PRO A 166 16.40 4.01 -7.74
CA PRO A 166 15.53 3.21 -6.88
C PRO A 166 14.11 3.77 -6.70
N PHE A 167 13.68 4.68 -7.55
CA PHE A 167 12.42 5.41 -7.43
C PHE A 167 11.32 4.81 -8.32
N ILE A 168 10.07 5.00 -7.91
CA ILE A 168 8.86 4.61 -8.62
C ILE A 168 7.84 5.74 -8.60
N LEU A 169 7.11 5.90 -9.68
CA LEU A 169 5.86 6.65 -9.76
C LEU A 169 4.74 5.65 -10.01
N SER A 170 3.72 5.68 -9.17
CA SER A 170 2.55 4.82 -9.29
C SER A 170 1.30 5.69 -9.44
N PHE A 171 0.45 5.34 -10.41
CA PHE A 171 -0.80 6.03 -10.68
C PHE A 171 -1.95 5.04 -10.53
N GLU A 172 -2.85 5.33 -9.60
CA GLU A 172 -4.10 4.62 -9.44
C GLU A 172 -5.22 5.42 -10.10
N LYS A 173 -5.94 4.81 -11.04
CA LYS A 173 -7.04 5.45 -11.74
C LYS A 173 -8.35 4.74 -11.44
N PHE A 174 -9.37 5.54 -11.13
CA PHE A 174 -10.74 5.09 -10.97
C PHE A 174 -11.67 6.03 -11.74
N GLY A 175 -12.22 5.56 -12.83
CA GLY A 175 -13.03 6.40 -13.74
C GLY A 175 -12.22 7.56 -14.31
N LYS A 176 -12.57 8.79 -13.93
CA LYS A 176 -11.87 10.01 -14.35
C LYS A 176 -10.86 10.52 -13.32
N GLU A 177 -10.87 9.95 -12.13
CA GLU A 177 -9.98 10.31 -11.03
C GLU A 177 -8.63 9.61 -11.18
N GLN A 178 -7.58 10.29 -10.77
CA GLN A 178 -6.22 9.77 -10.75
C GLN A 178 -5.56 10.19 -9.45
N THR A 179 -5.02 9.25 -8.73
CA THR A 179 -4.16 9.46 -7.58
C THR A 179 -2.74 9.08 -7.98
N ALA A 180 -1.77 9.91 -7.62
CA ALA A 180 -0.36 9.68 -7.92
C ALA A 180 0.42 9.45 -6.63
N PHE A 181 1.35 8.52 -6.69
CA PHE A 181 2.27 8.21 -5.60
C PHE A 181 3.70 8.25 -6.10
N TYR A 182 4.57 8.83 -5.29
CA TYR A 182 6.00 8.76 -5.47
C TYR A 182 6.61 7.86 -4.41
N GLY A 183 7.45 6.94 -4.83
CA GLY A 183 8.01 5.96 -3.92
C GLY A 183 9.50 5.71 -4.13
N LYS A 184 10.09 5.10 -3.11
CA LYS A 184 11.47 4.67 -3.13
C LYS A 184 11.60 3.27 -2.54
N HIS A 185 12.39 2.42 -3.21
CA HIS A 185 12.80 1.17 -2.61
C HIS A 185 13.62 1.45 -1.34
N ILE A 186 13.26 0.78 -0.25
CA ILE A 186 13.96 0.88 1.03
C ILE A 186 14.53 -0.48 1.42
N SER A 187 15.72 -0.47 2.03
CA SER A 187 16.39 -1.70 2.43
C SER A 187 15.66 -2.40 3.57
N ARG A 188 15.80 -3.71 3.65
CA ARG A 188 15.28 -4.52 4.76
C ARG A 188 15.80 -4.06 6.13
N SER A 189 17.06 -3.60 6.19
CA SER A 189 17.64 -3.03 7.39
C SER A 189 16.96 -1.73 7.81
N ALA A 190 16.62 -0.86 6.86
CA ALA A 190 15.86 0.36 7.12
C ALA A 190 14.47 0.05 7.66
N VAL A 191 13.76 -0.93 7.08
CA VAL A 191 12.45 -1.38 7.56
C VAL A 191 12.55 -1.95 8.98
N LYS A 192 13.52 -2.84 9.25
CA LYS A 192 13.75 -3.38 10.59
C LYS A 192 13.99 -2.27 11.62
N LYS A 193 14.80 -1.28 11.25
CA LYS A 193 15.08 -0.13 12.12
C LYS A 193 13.81 0.69 12.36
N ALA A 194 13.06 1.02 11.31
CA ALA A 194 11.85 1.82 11.40
C ALA A 194 10.80 1.19 12.33
N PHE A 195 10.58 -0.12 12.22
CA PHE A 195 9.61 -0.86 13.04
C PHE A 195 10.20 -1.39 14.35
N ASN A 196 11.45 -1.13 14.63
CA ASN A 196 12.17 -1.68 15.79
C ASN A 196 11.96 -3.21 15.94
N THR A 197 12.16 -3.95 14.86
CA THR A 197 11.92 -5.40 14.81
C THR A 197 13.04 -6.14 14.10
N SER A 198 13.32 -7.37 14.53
CA SER A 198 14.20 -8.30 13.80
C SER A 198 13.42 -9.20 12.83
N ALA A 199 12.12 -9.36 13.08
CA ALA A 199 11.25 -10.28 12.35
C ALA A 199 10.56 -9.56 11.19
N ILE A 200 11.08 -9.73 9.98
CA ILE A 200 10.39 -9.37 8.73
C ILE A 200 10.44 -10.56 7.77
N PRO A 201 9.50 -10.68 6.83
CA PRO A 201 9.46 -11.80 5.89
C PRO A 201 10.82 -12.04 5.24
N SER A 202 11.22 -13.30 5.11
CA SER A 202 12.43 -13.63 4.36
C SER A 202 12.26 -13.21 2.90
N LYS A 203 13.33 -12.73 2.28
CA LYS A 203 13.33 -12.49 0.85
C LYS A 203 13.08 -13.83 0.17
N SER A 204 11.98 -13.93 -0.58
CA SER A 204 11.71 -15.13 -1.37
C SER A 204 12.76 -15.25 -2.45
N GLU A 205 13.35 -16.43 -2.59
CA GLU A 205 14.17 -16.77 -3.76
C GLU A 205 13.30 -16.99 -5.01
N SER A 206 11.98 -16.98 -4.84
CA SER A 206 11.09 -17.10 -5.96
C SER A 206 11.38 -15.98 -6.96
N ARG A 207 11.52 -16.36 -8.18
CA ARG A 207 11.77 -15.50 -9.34
C ARG A 207 10.60 -14.56 -9.68
N THR A 208 9.88 -14.08 -8.68
CA THR A 208 8.72 -13.22 -8.81
C THR A 208 9.15 -11.84 -9.31
N LEU A 209 8.60 -11.51 -10.45
CA LEU A 209 8.88 -10.33 -11.27
C LEU A 209 8.23 -9.08 -10.64
N TRP A 210 8.69 -8.63 -9.48
CA TRP A 210 8.30 -7.32 -8.98
C TRP A 210 9.36 -6.27 -9.30
N PRO A 211 9.04 -4.94 -9.36
CA PRO A 211 9.76 -3.96 -10.21
C PRO A 211 11.27 -4.06 -10.27
N PHE A 212 11.91 -4.51 -9.24
CA PHE A 212 13.36 -4.51 -9.14
C PHE A 212 14.07 -5.73 -9.75
N ARG A 213 13.33 -6.70 -10.27
CA ARG A 213 13.94 -7.88 -10.84
C ARG A 213 14.40 -7.71 -12.28
N PHE A 214 13.71 -6.90 -13.06
CA PHE A 214 14.09 -6.65 -14.45
C PHE A 214 15.39 -5.88 -14.59
N ILE A 215 15.81 -5.19 -13.56
CA ILE A 215 16.93 -4.25 -13.64
C ILE A 215 18.23 -4.86 -13.14
N GLY A 216 18.21 -6.08 -12.58
CA GLY A 216 19.42 -6.71 -12.01
C GLY A 216 20.07 -5.93 -10.85
N ILE A 217 19.41 -4.88 -10.40
CA ILE A 217 19.95 -4.00 -9.36
C ILE A 217 19.72 -4.66 -8.00
N ARG A 218 20.79 -5.11 -7.41
CA ARG A 218 20.84 -5.27 -5.96
C ARG A 218 20.88 -3.87 -5.36
N PRO A 219 20.07 -3.58 -4.31
CA PRO A 219 20.02 -2.22 -3.70
C PRO A 219 21.36 -1.72 -3.17
N GLU A 220 22.37 -2.56 -3.12
CA GLU A 220 23.69 -2.31 -2.52
C GLU A 220 24.84 -2.30 -3.53
N GLU A 221 24.58 -2.63 -4.81
CA GLU A 221 25.61 -2.54 -5.83
C GLU A 221 25.57 -1.15 -6.49
N PRO A 222 26.67 -0.37 -6.47
CA PRO A 222 26.76 0.82 -7.28
C PRO A 222 26.62 0.42 -8.75
N LEU A 223 25.80 1.15 -9.50
CA LEU A 223 25.79 1.06 -10.95
C LEU A 223 27.23 1.27 -11.44
N LEU A 224 27.86 0.21 -11.90
CA LEU A 224 29.09 0.35 -12.66
C LEU A 224 28.70 1.04 -13.97
N GLY A 225 29.30 2.22 -14.15
CA GLY A 225 29.11 3.20 -15.18
C GLY A 225 29.20 2.72 -16.63
#